data_eba2120575d23bab366cba25147544f9
#
_entry.id   eba2120575d23bab366cba25147544f9
#
_cell.length_a   1.000
_cell.length_b   1.000
_cell.length_c   1.000
_cell.angle_alpha   90.00
_cell.angle_beta   90.00
_cell.angle_gamma   90.00
#
_symmetry.space_group_name_H-M   'P 1'
#
loop_
_entity.id
_entity.type
_entity.pdbx_description
1 polymer ?
#
loop_
_entity_poly.entity_id
_entity_poly.type
_entity_poly.pdbx_seq_one_letter_code
_entity_poly.pdbx_strand_id
1 'polypeptide(L)'
;MTPEEIKKIQDENASLREEVERLKTEMIRLVSRNLDLSERLEENIEFRRRAEVARELLENNAERQRNADLQDDAQLMALIELRVEADRPHLKPDFNAAELAHLLGVSEERLNRLFRHQSIHRTPEAYIDNLRVLAALKMLRDKPQWTISAIADESGLGNVRTLQRRVQEVIGMSPMEYRMMFGFGR
;
A
#
# COMPACT_ATOMS: atom_id res chain seq x y z
N MET A 1 -46.22 24.44 2.72
CA MET A 1 -45.70 23.38 1.84
C MET A 1 -46.86 22.46 1.50
N THR A 2 -47.20 22.37 0.24
CA THR A 2 -48.33 21.55 -0.21
C THR A 2 -47.93 20.05 -0.26
N PRO A 3 -48.89 19.11 -0.17
CA PRO A 3 -48.61 17.68 -0.33
C PRO A 3 -47.89 17.34 -1.64
N GLU A 4 -48.17 18.08 -2.71
CA GLU A 4 -47.50 17.92 -4.00
C GLU A 4 -46.03 18.36 -3.98
N GLU A 5 -45.71 19.46 -3.29
CA GLU A 5 -44.32 19.92 -3.09
C GLU A 5 -43.52 18.90 -2.28
N ILE A 6 -44.12 18.31 -1.24
CA ILE A 6 -43.48 17.26 -0.42
C ILE A 6 -43.17 16.05 -1.28
N LYS A 7 -44.12 15.59 -2.09
CA LYS A 7 -43.93 14.43 -2.98
C LYS A 7 -42.85 14.69 -4.00
N LYS A 8 -42.81 15.88 -4.62
CA LYS A 8 -41.75 16.24 -5.57
C LYS A 8 -40.37 16.22 -4.94
N ILE A 9 -40.21 16.75 -3.71
CA ILE A 9 -38.92 16.71 -2.96
C ILE A 9 -38.55 15.27 -2.61
N GLN A 10 -39.51 14.41 -2.28
CA GLN A 10 -39.26 13.00 -1.99
C GLN A 10 -38.77 12.25 -3.24
N ASP A 11 -39.38 12.49 -4.39
CA ASP A 11 -39.01 11.88 -5.67
C ASP A 11 -37.63 12.39 -6.13
N GLU A 12 -37.32 13.67 -5.99
CA GLU A 12 -35.99 14.24 -6.25
C GLU A 12 -34.92 13.64 -5.33
N ASN A 13 -35.22 13.49 -4.04
CA ASN A 13 -34.33 12.87 -3.08
C ASN A 13 -34.08 11.38 -3.38
N ALA A 14 -35.08 10.67 -3.86
CA ALA A 14 -34.91 9.27 -4.28
C ALA A 14 -34.00 9.18 -5.50
N SER A 15 -34.23 10.02 -6.51
CA SER A 15 -33.37 10.09 -7.71
C SER A 15 -31.93 10.47 -7.38
N LEU A 16 -31.73 11.44 -6.49
CA LEU A 16 -30.38 11.83 -6.04
C LEU A 16 -29.67 10.71 -5.28
N ARG A 17 -30.40 9.92 -4.47
CA ARG A 17 -29.81 8.75 -3.79
C ARG A 17 -29.38 7.68 -4.78
N GLU A 18 -30.17 7.40 -5.79
CA GLU A 18 -29.80 6.45 -6.86
C GLU A 18 -28.57 6.94 -7.64
N GLU A 19 -28.50 8.22 -7.96
CA GLU A 19 -27.35 8.83 -8.63
C GLU A 19 -26.10 8.76 -7.75
N VAL A 20 -26.19 9.03 -6.45
CA VAL A 20 -25.08 8.90 -5.50
C VAL A 20 -24.58 7.47 -5.44
N GLU A 21 -25.45 6.46 -5.37
CA GLU A 21 -25.06 5.05 -5.37
C GLU A 21 -24.42 4.63 -6.70
N ARG A 22 -24.93 5.14 -7.83
CA ARG A 22 -24.31 4.93 -9.14
C ARG A 22 -22.90 5.53 -9.22
N LEU A 23 -22.71 6.77 -8.77
CA LEU A 23 -21.43 7.46 -8.75
C LEU A 23 -20.43 6.78 -7.81
N LYS A 24 -20.88 6.31 -6.64
CA LYS A 24 -20.05 5.50 -5.74
C LYS A 24 -19.57 4.22 -6.43
N THR A 25 -20.47 3.51 -7.10
CA THR A 25 -20.13 2.27 -7.82
C THR A 25 -19.11 2.53 -8.93
N GLU A 26 -19.25 3.63 -9.66
CA GLU A 26 -18.34 4.04 -10.73
C GLU A 26 -16.97 4.48 -10.19
N MET A 27 -16.96 5.25 -9.11
CA MET A 27 -15.73 5.65 -8.41
C MET A 27 -14.95 4.42 -7.93
N ILE A 28 -15.64 3.44 -7.38
CA ILE A 28 -15.04 2.18 -6.93
C ILE A 28 -14.45 1.39 -8.10
N ARG A 29 -15.17 1.32 -9.22
CA ARG A 29 -14.69 0.68 -10.44
C ARG A 29 -13.41 1.34 -10.98
N LEU A 30 -13.34 2.67 -10.91
CA LEU A 30 -12.16 3.45 -11.31
C LEU A 30 -10.99 3.23 -10.35
N VAL A 31 -11.23 3.19 -9.04
CA VAL A 31 -10.21 2.87 -8.03
C VAL A 31 -9.66 1.46 -8.22
N SER A 32 -10.55 0.48 -8.47
CA SER A 32 -10.14 -0.91 -8.77
C SER A 32 -9.29 -1.00 -10.03
N ARG A 33 -9.72 -0.31 -11.08
CA ARG A 33 -9.00 -0.30 -12.35
C ARG A 33 -7.65 0.40 -12.25
N ASN A 34 -7.55 1.45 -11.44
CA ASN A 34 -6.27 2.11 -11.16
C ASN A 34 -5.33 1.24 -10.32
N LEU A 35 -5.87 0.49 -9.35
CA LEU A 35 -5.10 -0.50 -8.59
C LEU A 35 -4.59 -1.63 -9.50
N ASP A 36 -5.44 -2.18 -10.37
CA ASP A 36 -5.07 -3.20 -11.35
C ASP A 36 -4.02 -2.70 -12.35
N LEU A 37 -4.16 -1.47 -12.81
CA LEU A 37 -3.21 -0.83 -13.73
C LEU A 37 -1.89 -0.49 -13.03
N SER A 38 -1.92 -0.06 -11.78
CA SER A 38 -0.71 0.16 -10.97
C SER A 38 0.02 -1.16 -10.71
N GLU A 39 -0.70 -2.22 -10.32
CA GLU A 39 -0.10 -3.56 -10.15
C GLU A 39 0.56 -4.07 -11.45
N ARG A 40 -0.11 -3.92 -12.60
CA ARG A 40 0.43 -4.39 -13.90
C ARG A 40 1.57 -3.52 -14.43
N LEU A 41 1.54 -2.23 -14.20
CA LEU A 41 2.63 -1.31 -14.56
C LEU A 41 3.85 -1.54 -13.67
N GLU A 42 3.64 -1.71 -12.37
CA GLU A 42 4.72 -2.04 -11.44
C GLU A 42 5.32 -3.42 -11.74
N GLU A 43 4.49 -4.44 -12.04
CA GLU A 43 4.99 -5.78 -12.38
C GLU A 43 5.80 -5.84 -13.68
N ASN A 44 5.43 -5.10 -14.72
CA ASN A 44 6.06 -5.27 -16.03
C ASN A 44 7.23 -4.33 -16.34
N ILE A 45 7.19 -3.08 -15.93
CA ILE A 45 8.20 -2.08 -16.30
C ILE A 45 9.29 -1.98 -15.24
N GLU A 46 8.89 -1.94 -13.97
CA GLU A 46 9.85 -1.81 -12.89
C GLU A 46 10.56 -3.11 -12.55
N PHE A 47 9.89 -4.27 -12.67
CA PHE A 47 10.53 -5.57 -12.41
C PHE A 47 11.75 -5.81 -13.31
N ARG A 48 11.65 -5.51 -14.61
CA ARG A 48 12.79 -5.63 -15.53
C ARG A 48 13.90 -4.63 -15.19
N ARG A 49 13.53 -3.39 -14.87
CA ARG A 49 14.49 -2.34 -14.52
C ARG A 49 15.16 -2.60 -13.18
N ARG A 50 14.36 -3.10 -12.20
CA ARG A 50 14.87 -3.47 -10.86
C ARG A 50 15.74 -4.72 -10.90
N ALA A 51 15.41 -5.72 -11.72
CA ALA A 51 16.23 -6.91 -11.90
C ALA A 51 17.59 -6.58 -12.52
N GLU A 52 17.62 -5.64 -13.46
CA GLU A 52 18.85 -5.18 -14.12
C GLU A 52 19.72 -4.35 -13.16
N VAL A 53 19.12 -3.41 -12.43
CA VAL A 53 19.77 -2.62 -11.37
C VAL A 53 20.22 -3.51 -10.20
N ALA A 54 19.42 -4.50 -9.83
CA ALA A 54 19.78 -5.45 -8.78
C ALA A 54 20.96 -6.34 -9.18
N ARG A 55 21.01 -6.78 -10.43
CA ARG A 55 22.12 -7.56 -10.98
C ARG A 55 23.40 -6.74 -11.02
N GLU A 56 23.32 -5.50 -11.50
CA GLU A 56 24.45 -4.57 -11.51
C GLU A 56 24.92 -4.19 -10.10
N LEU A 57 23.98 -4.00 -9.14
CA LEU A 57 24.29 -3.74 -7.74
C LEU A 57 24.89 -4.96 -7.03
N LEU A 58 24.46 -6.18 -7.34
CA LEU A 58 25.03 -7.41 -6.80
C LEU A 58 26.44 -7.68 -7.35
N GLU A 59 26.66 -7.44 -8.64
CA GLU A 59 27.98 -7.56 -9.27
C GLU A 59 28.96 -6.48 -8.77
N ASN A 60 28.49 -5.25 -8.57
CA ASN A 60 29.28 -4.16 -8.01
C ASN A 60 29.46 -4.18 -6.49
N ASN A 61 28.56 -4.82 -5.72
CA ASN A 61 28.66 -4.91 -4.26
C ASN A 61 29.79 -5.86 -3.79
N ALA A 62 30.15 -6.88 -4.58
CA ALA A 62 31.27 -7.74 -4.27
C ALA A 62 32.61 -6.98 -4.26
N GLU A 63 32.74 -5.93 -5.07
CA GLU A 63 33.93 -5.09 -5.12
C GLU A 63 33.85 -3.86 -4.19
N ARG A 64 32.65 -3.36 -3.90
CA ARG A 64 32.44 -2.13 -3.11
C ARG A 64 32.25 -2.32 -1.61
N GLN A 65 32.18 -3.58 -1.12
CA GLN A 65 32.12 -3.87 0.33
C GLN A 65 33.35 -3.37 1.13
N ARG A 66 34.36 -2.84 0.45
CA ARG A 66 35.57 -2.29 1.09
C ARG A 66 35.59 -0.78 1.31
N ASN A 67 34.69 0.00 0.70
CA ASN A 67 34.60 1.44 0.90
C ASN A 67 33.13 1.89 0.80
N ALA A 68 32.39 1.61 1.85
CA ALA A 68 30.95 1.79 1.87
C ALA A 68 30.52 3.15 2.39
N ASP A 69 30.58 4.16 1.54
CA ASP A 69 29.61 5.23 1.63
C ASP A 69 28.65 5.07 0.45
N LEU A 70 27.49 4.47 0.71
CA LEU A 70 26.36 4.57 -0.21
C LEU A 70 25.94 6.06 -0.26
N GLN A 71 26.74 6.87 -0.96
CA GLN A 71 26.55 8.32 -1.05
C GLN A 71 25.39 8.69 -1.99
N ASP A 72 24.89 7.72 -2.78
CA ASP A 72 23.77 7.96 -3.67
C ASP A 72 22.45 7.53 -3.01
N ASP A 73 21.69 8.51 -2.58
CA ASP A 73 20.37 8.31 -1.97
C ASP A 73 19.40 7.56 -2.89
N ALA A 74 19.55 7.68 -4.21
CA ALA A 74 18.73 6.95 -5.18
C ALA A 74 19.07 5.44 -5.20
N GLN A 75 20.35 5.09 -5.08
CA GLN A 75 20.79 3.69 -4.98
C GLN A 75 20.30 3.05 -3.67
N LEU A 76 20.34 3.81 -2.58
CA LEU A 76 19.84 3.33 -1.29
C LEU A 76 18.31 3.12 -1.33
N MET A 77 17.54 4.00 -1.97
CA MET A 77 16.11 3.78 -2.16
C MET A 77 15.82 2.53 -3.00
N ALA A 78 16.54 2.33 -4.10
CA ALA A 78 16.39 1.12 -4.92
C ALA A 78 16.73 -0.16 -4.13
N LEU A 79 17.74 -0.12 -3.26
CA LEU A 79 18.09 -1.24 -2.39
C LEU A 79 16.98 -1.52 -1.35
N ILE A 80 16.37 -0.47 -0.78
CA ILE A 80 15.22 -0.62 0.13
C ILE A 80 14.09 -1.37 -0.56
N GLU A 81 13.69 -0.89 -1.75
CA GLU A 81 12.60 -1.48 -2.52
C GLU A 81 12.89 -2.95 -2.84
N LEU A 82 14.09 -3.23 -3.32
CA LEU A 82 14.52 -4.60 -3.64
C LEU A 82 14.45 -5.53 -2.41
N ARG A 83 14.98 -5.10 -1.27
CA ARG A 83 14.97 -5.89 -0.03
C ARG A 83 13.57 -6.13 0.49
N VAL A 84 12.74 -5.08 0.46
CA VAL A 84 11.35 -5.17 0.90
C VAL A 84 10.54 -6.12 0.02
N GLU A 85 10.76 -6.11 -1.30
CA GLU A 85 10.08 -7.00 -2.23
C GLU A 85 10.54 -8.46 -2.08
N ALA A 86 11.84 -8.69 -1.97
CA ALA A 86 12.43 -10.04 -1.87
C ALA A 86 12.05 -10.73 -0.54
N ASP A 87 12.27 -10.05 0.57
CA ASP A 87 12.22 -10.66 1.92
C ASP A 87 10.88 -10.38 2.63
N ARG A 88 10.08 -9.41 2.13
CA ARG A 88 8.81 -8.94 2.72
C ARG A 88 8.87 -8.72 4.23
N PRO A 89 9.90 -8.06 4.75
CA PRO A 89 10.11 -7.94 6.19
C PRO A 89 9.00 -7.15 6.88
N HIS A 90 8.31 -6.27 6.15
CA HIS A 90 7.17 -5.47 6.62
C HIS A 90 5.98 -6.31 7.11
N LEU A 91 5.88 -7.59 6.72
CA LEU A 91 4.84 -8.50 7.19
C LEU A 91 5.08 -8.97 8.63
N LYS A 92 6.30 -8.83 9.16
CA LYS A 92 6.59 -9.14 10.56
C LYS A 92 6.06 -7.99 11.45
N PRO A 93 5.31 -8.29 12.53
CA PRO A 93 4.69 -7.26 13.38
C PRO A 93 5.69 -6.27 14.00
N ASP A 94 6.86 -6.77 14.37
CA ASP A 94 7.96 -6.04 15.05
C ASP A 94 8.86 -5.27 14.10
N PHE A 95 8.73 -5.48 12.77
CA PHE A 95 9.53 -4.75 11.81
C PHE A 95 9.17 -3.25 11.82
N ASN A 96 10.18 -2.41 12.00
CA ASN A 96 10.05 -0.97 12.15
C ASN A 96 11.22 -0.24 11.44
N ALA A 97 11.28 1.09 11.57
CA ALA A 97 12.34 1.89 10.95
C ALA A 97 13.75 1.53 11.42
N ALA A 98 13.92 1.19 12.71
CA ALA A 98 15.21 0.78 13.24
C ALA A 98 15.68 -0.54 12.63
N GLU A 99 14.77 -1.52 12.50
CA GLU A 99 15.05 -2.80 11.84
C GLU A 99 15.37 -2.61 10.33
N LEU A 100 14.67 -1.68 9.67
CA LEU A 100 14.98 -1.33 8.27
C LEU A 100 16.37 -0.70 8.16
N ALA A 101 16.73 0.23 9.05
CA ALA A 101 18.06 0.85 9.08
C ALA A 101 19.16 -0.20 9.33
N HIS A 102 18.93 -1.10 10.28
CA HIS A 102 19.84 -2.21 10.58
C HIS A 102 20.01 -3.16 9.37
N LEU A 103 18.92 -3.53 8.70
CA LEU A 103 18.95 -4.37 7.50
C LEU A 103 19.80 -3.78 6.36
N LEU A 104 19.84 -2.46 6.28
CA LEU A 104 20.56 -1.71 5.24
C LEU A 104 21.98 -1.32 5.69
N GLY A 105 22.33 -1.52 6.96
CA GLY A 105 23.62 -1.09 7.51
C GLY A 105 23.79 0.43 7.58
N VAL A 106 22.71 1.18 7.72
CA VAL A 106 22.72 2.65 7.83
C VAL A 106 22.17 3.09 9.19
N SER A 107 22.46 4.35 9.58
CA SER A 107 21.86 4.94 10.77
C SER A 107 20.40 5.33 10.51
N GLU A 108 19.58 5.33 11.57
CA GLU A 108 18.19 5.81 11.50
C GLU A 108 18.11 7.27 11.03
N GLU A 109 19.06 8.11 11.43
CA GLU A 109 19.12 9.51 10.97
C GLU A 109 19.31 9.61 9.46
N ARG A 110 20.19 8.78 8.89
CA ARG A 110 20.39 8.72 7.43
C ARG A 110 19.12 8.22 6.73
N LEU A 111 18.51 7.17 7.26
CA LEU A 111 17.26 6.61 6.73
C LEU A 111 16.14 7.66 6.76
N ASN A 112 15.94 8.34 7.87
CA ASN A 112 14.93 9.40 8.01
C ASN A 112 15.18 10.58 7.04
N ARG A 113 16.43 10.96 6.84
CA ARG A 113 16.81 12.01 5.88
C ARG A 113 16.50 11.58 4.45
N LEU A 114 16.86 10.35 4.08
CA LEU A 114 16.55 9.76 2.78
C LEU A 114 15.06 9.83 2.48
N PHE A 115 14.22 9.31 3.38
CA PHE A 115 12.76 9.28 3.18
C PHE A 115 12.17 10.69 3.08
N ARG A 116 12.65 11.64 3.86
CA ARG A 116 12.18 13.02 3.82
C ARG A 116 12.40 13.68 2.45
N HIS A 117 13.48 13.35 1.76
CA HIS A 117 13.86 13.98 0.51
C HIS A 117 13.51 13.17 -0.74
N GLN A 118 13.53 11.85 -0.67
CA GLN A 118 13.42 10.97 -1.82
C GLN A 118 12.08 10.19 -1.88
N SER A 119 11.33 10.12 -0.76
CA SER A 119 10.10 9.32 -0.70
C SER A 119 8.85 10.20 -0.57
N ILE A 120 7.77 9.79 -1.26
CA ILE A 120 6.43 10.36 -1.09
C ILE A 120 5.89 10.16 0.32
N HIS A 121 6.34 9.10 1.00
CA HIS A 121 5.89 8.76 2.35
C HIS A 121 6.52 9.62 3.44
N ARG A 122 7.60 10.36 3.12
CA ARG A 122 8.30 11.27 4.02
C ARG A 122 9.00 10.64 5.23
N THR A 123 8.54 9.49 5.72
CA THR A 123 9.15 8.74 6.83
C THR A 123 9.19 7.25 6.55
N PRO A 124 10.18 6.51 7.10
CA PRO A 124 10.26 5.05 6.98
C PRO A 124 9.03 4.34 7.55
N GLU A 125 8.49 4.83 8.68
CA GLU A 125 7.30 4.26 9.32
C GLU A 125 6.07 4.36 8.41
N ALA A 126 5.86 5.54 7.79
CA ALA A 126 4.74 5.73 6.87
C ALA A 126 4.87 4.83 5.63
N TYR A 127 6.09 4.59 5.17
CA TYR A 127 6.37 3.65 4.08
C TYR A 127 6.04 2.21 4.48
N ILE A 128 6.54 1.75 5.64
CA ILE A 128 6.25 0.41 6.17
C ILE A 128 4.74 0.21 6.37
N ASP A 129 4.07 1.20 6.97
CA ASP A 129 2.63 1.16 7.17
C ASP A 129 1.87 1.05 5.83
N ASN A 130 2.28 1.80 4.81
CA ASN A 130 1.67 1.71 3.49
C ASN A 130 1.85 0.33 2.85
N LEU A 131 3.03 -0.26 2.95
CA LEU A 131 3.29 -1.63 2.47
C LEU A 131 2.38 -2.67 3.16
N ARG A 132 2.19 -2.53 4.47
CA ARG A 132 1.27 -3.38 5.24
C ARG A 132 -0.18 -3.24 4.79
N VAL A 133 -0.61 -2.01 4.51
CA VAL A 133 -1.96 -1.75 3.98
C VAL A 133 -2.12 -2.38 2.60
N LEU A 134 -1.16 -2.22 1.69
CA LEU A 134 -1.20 -2.84 0.37
C LEU A 134 -1.25 -4.38 0.47
N ALA A 135 -0.46 -4.97 1.35
CA ALA A 135 -0.51 -6.41 1.63
C ALA A 135 -1.89 -6.84 2.16
N ALA A 136 -2.47 -6.07 3.09
CA ALA A 136 -3.81 -6.34 3.62
C ALA A 136 -4.89 -6.24 2.53
N LEU A 137 -4.86 -5.22 1.67
CA LEU A 137 -5.79 -5.06 0.55
C LEU A 137 -5.69 -6.24 -0.42
N LYS A 138 -4.49 -6.67 -0.75
CA LYS A 138 -4.27 -7.87 -1.57
C LYS A 138 -4.87 -9.13 -0.92
N MET A 139 -4.64 -9.33 0.38
CA MET A 139 -5.22 -10.48 1.11
C MET A 139 -6.75 -10.40 1.20
N LEU A 140 -7.32 -9.20 1.39
CA LEU A 140 -8.77 -9.00 1.40
C LEU A 140 -9.42 -9.39 0.08
N ARG A 141 -8.78 -9.12 -1.04
CA ARG A 141 -9.23 -9.49 -2.38
C ARG A 141 -9.03 -10.97 -2.68
N ASP A 142 -7.81 -11.48 -2.47
CA ASP A 142 -7.37 -12.79 -2.96
C ASP A 142 -7.75 -13.94 -2.01
N LYS A 143 -8.07 -13.61 -0.74
CA LYS A 143 -8.38 -14.60 0.32
C LYS A 143 -9.71 -14.28 1.02
N PRO A 144 -10.84 -14.31 0.30
CA PRO A 144 -12.15 -13.93 0.85
C PRO A 144 -12.57 -14.77 2.06
N GLN A 145 -12.06 -16.01 2.17
CA GLN A 145 -12.31 -16.93 3.28
C GLN A 145 -11.56 -16.57 4.58
N TRP A 146 -10.57 -15.69 4.51
CA TRP A 146 -9.82 -15.30 5.70
C TRP A 146 -10.61 -14.31 6.56
N THR A 147 -10.46 -14.44 7.88
CA THR A 147 -11.04 -13.47 8.81
C THR A 147 -10.28 -12.14 8.74
N ILE A 148 -10.95 -11.05 9.09
CA ILE A 148 -10.30 -9.73 9.19
C ILE A 148 -9.15 -9.75 10.20
N SER A 149 -9.28 -10.54 11.28
CA SER A 149 -8.21 -10.72 12.26
C SER A 149 -6.99 -11.41 11.64
N ALA A 150 -7.19 -12.52 10.94
CA ALA A 150 -6.09 -13.22 10.28
C ALA A 150 -5.36 -12.33 9.27
N ILE A 151 -6.10 -11.48 8.54
CA ILE A 151 -5.49 -10.53 7.62
C ILE A 151 -4.70 -9.44 8.36
N ALA A 152 -5.20 -8.95 9.51
CA ALA A 152 -4.49 -7.98 10.33
C ALA A 152 -3.15 -8.53 10.82
N ASP A 153 -3.14 -9.78 11.26
CA ASP A 153 -1.94 -10.46 11.74
C ASP A 153 -0.95 -10.71 10.59
N GLU A 154 -1.39 -11.32 9.50
CA GLU A 154 -0.56 -11.70 8.36
C GLU A 154 -0.04 -10.51 7.53
N SER A 155 -0.73 -9.38 7.58
CA SER A 155 -0.26 -8.14 6.92
C SER A 155 0.73 -7.34 7.75
N GLY A 156 1.04 -7.77 8.99
CA GLY A 156 1.92 -7.06 9.91
C GLY A 156 1.26 -5.87 10.61
N LEU A 157 -0.06 -5.65 10.44
CA LEU A 157 -0.80 -4.58 11.12
C LEU A 157 -1.18 -4.94 12.57
N GLY A 158 -1.05 -6.21 12.95
CA GLY A 158 -1.08 -6.73 14.30
C GLY A 158 -2.45 -6.84 14.94
N ASN A 159 -3.44 -6.01 14.57
CA ASN A 159 -4.80 -6.12 15.09
C ASN A 159 -5.85 -5.46 14.19
N VAL A 160 -7.10 -5.89 14.36
CA VAL A 160 -8.25 -5.43 13.55
C VAL A 160 -8.46 -3.91 13.61
N ARG A 161 -8.28 -3.31 14.77
CA ARG A 161 -8.49 -1.86 14.95
C ARG A 161 -7.47 -1.05 14.13
N THR A 162 -6.21 -1.46 14.15
CA THR A 162 -5.14 -0.84 13.35
C THR A 162 -5.41 -1.04 11.87
N LEU A 163 -5.77 -2.26 11.44
CA LEU A 163 -6.14 -2.55 10.06
C LEU A 163 -7.28 -1.65 9.59
N GLN A 164 -8.39 -1.57 10.36
CA GLN A 164 -9.54 -0.74 9.99
C GLN A 164 -9.16 0.72 9.83
N ARG A 165 -8.43 1.28 10.81
CA ARG A 165 -8.00 2.67 10.78
C ARG A 165 -7.09 2.96 9.58
N ARG A 166 -6.06 2.13 9.36
CA ARG A 166 -5.08 2.35 8.28
C ARG A 166 -5.69 2.18 6.89
N VAL A 167 -6.52 1.16 6.69
CA VAL A 167 -7.23 0.97 5.42
C VAL A 167 -8.17 2.14 5.14
N GLN A 168 -8.93 2.59 6.15
CA GLN A 168 -9.80 3.76 6.02
C GLN A 168 -9.02 5.04 5.67
N GLU A 169 -7.85 5.25 6.30
CA GLU A 169 -6.97 6.40 6.02
C GLU A 169 -6.47 6.40 4.56
N VAL A 170 -6.14 5.23 4.01
CA VAL A 170 -5.52 5.11 2.67
C VAL A 170 -6.55 5.11 1.55
N ILE A 171 -7.65 4.35 1.69
CA ILE A 171 -8.61 4.15 0.59
C ILE A 171 -10.02 4.70 0.87
N GLY A 172 -10.25 5.31 2.03
CA GLY A 172 -11.52 5.97 2.36
C GLY A 172 -12.68 5.01 2.67
N MET A 173 -12.44 3.69 2.78
CA MET A 173 -13.46 2.70 3.07
C MET A 173 -12.97 1.66 4.07
N SER A 174 -13.89 0.93 4.71
CA SER A 174 -13.54 -0.13 5.64
C SER A 174 -13.02 -1.39 4.93
N PRO A 175 -12.21 -2.24 5.61
CA PRO A 175 -11.76 -3.51 5.06
C PRO A 175 -12.91 -4.43 4.62
N MET A 176 -14.05 -4.38 5.32
CA MET A 176 -15.22 -5.19 4.97
C MET A 176 -15.91 -4.70 3.70
N GLU A 177 -16.07 -3.38 3.55
CA GLU A 177 -16.59 -2.78 2.32
C GLU A 177 -15.69 -3.09 1.13
N TYR A 178 -14.37 -2.94 1.29
CA TYR A 178 -13.40 -3.31 0.26
C TYR A 178 -13.53 -4.79 -0.14
N ARG A 179 -13.62 -5.71 0.84
CA ARG A 179 -13.83 -7.13 0.57
C ARG A 179 -15.13 -7.41 -0.18
N MET A 180 -16.23 -6.78 0.23
CA MET A 180 -17.54 -6.98 -0.45
C MET A 180 -17.50 -6.54 -1.90
N MET A 181 -16.72 -5.50 -2.20
CA MET A 181 -16.61 -4.98 -3.57
C MET A 181 -15.66 -5.81 -4.46
N PHE A 182 -14.59 -6.34 -3.90
CA PHE A 182 -13.51 -6.96 -4.68
C PHE A 182 -13.26 -8.43 -4.38
N GLY A 183 -13.72 -8.95 -3.24
CA GLY A 183 -13.50 -10.34 -2.81
C GLY A 183 -14.48 -11.36 -3.38
N PHE A 184 -15.54 -10.95 -4.06
CA PHE A 184 -16.55 -11.82 -4.65
C PHE A 184 -16.49 -11.92 -6.17
N GLY A 185 -15.40 -11.43 -6.76
CA GLY A 185 -15.21 -11.46 -8.20
C GLY A 185 -14.63 -12.77 -8.72
N ARG A 186 -15.36 -13.90 -8.52
CA ARG A 186 -15.39 -15.09 -9.42
C ARG A 186 -16.44 -16.07 -8.96
#